data_c969a87a3c0288993fca6a1827a702e0
#
_entry.id   c969a87a3c0288993fca6a1827a702e0
#
_cell.length_a   1.000
_cell.length_b   1.000
_cell.length_c   1.000
_cell.angle_alpha   90.00
_cell.angle_beta   90.00
_cell.angle_gamma   90.00
#
_symmetry.space_group_name_H-M   'P 1'
#
loop_
_entity.id
_entity.type
_entity.pdbx_description
1 polymer ?
#
loop_
_entity_poly.entity_id
_entity_poly.type
_entity_poly.pdbx_seq_one_letter_code
_entity_poly.pdbx_strand_id
1 'polypeptide(L)'
;PHRELYCVIGFVRDKDLAHILPLLPREAHYLFTQARSERALPAAELAAKAAIYGLQGEAFGEVGEALKRAREQASAEDMIFIGGSTYVVAEVL
;
A
#
# COMPACT_ATOMS: atom_id res chain seq x y z
N PRO A 1 -22.29 -11.61 -2.92
CA PRO A 1 -21.05 -11.18 -2.28
C PRO A 1 -19.94 -11.07 -3.30
N HIS A 2 -19.12 -10.08 -3.14
CA HIS A 2 -17.98 -9.88 -4.01
C HIS A 2 -16.72 -9.86 -3.16
N ARG A 3 -15.60 -10.12 -3.82
CA ARG A 3 -14.32 -10.13 -3.14
C ARG A 3 -13.82 -8.72 -2.94
N GLU A 4 -13.18 -8.50 -1.79
CA GLU A 4 -12.51 -7.25 -1.51
C GLU A 4 -11.04 -7.37 -1.86
N LEU A 5 -10.45 -6.27 -2.34
CA LEU A 5 -9.05 -6.22 -2.66
C LEU A 5 -8.34 -5.33 -1.63
N TYR A 6 -7.33 -5.86 -1.00
CA TYR A 6 -6.50 -5.14 -0.04
C TYR A 6 -5.12 -4.95 -0.66
N CYS A 7 -4.67 -3.70 -0.76
CA CYS A 7 -3.39 -3.38 -1.39
C CYS A 7 -2.42 -2.84 -0.35
N VAL A 8 -1.39 -3.62 -0.06
CA VAL A 8 -0.29 -3.21 0.81
C VAL A 8 0.79 -2.66 -0.11
N ILE A 9 0.93 -1.34 -0.17
CA ILE A 9 1.84 -0.70 -1.12
C ILE A 9 2.74 0.33 -0.47
N GLY A 10 3.95 0.47 -1.05
CA GLY A 10 4.90 1.49 -0.65
C GLY A 10 5.86 1.76 -1.80
N PHE A 11 6.48 2.93 -1.82
CA PHE A 11 7.34 3.34 -2.92
C PHE A 11 8.58 4.05 -2.41
N VAL A 12 9.60 4.11 -3.27
CA VAL A 12 10.78 4.93 -3.00
C VAL A 12 10.47 6.39 -3.33
N ARG A 13 11.24 7.31 -2.75
CA ARG A 13 10.98 8.75 -2.83
C ARG A 13 10.96 9.31 -4.25
N ASP A 14 11.81 8.77 -5.12
CA ASP A 14 11.97 9.29 -6.48
C ASP A 14 11.08 8.59 -7.50
N LYS A 15 10.08 7.85 -7.04
CA LYS A 15 9.11 7.23 -7.94
C LYS A 15 8.11 8.26 -8.43
N ASP A 16 7.77 8.16 -9.72
CA ASP A 16 6.81 9.08 -10.33
C ASP A 16 5.37 8.66 -9.98
N LEU A 17 4.90 9.11 -8.83
CA LEU A 17 3.59 8.72 -8.32
C LEU A 17 2.46 9.34 -9.13
N ALA A 18 2.69 10.48 -9.76
CA ALA A 18 1.66 11.12 -10.57
C ALA A 18 1.23 10.27 -11.76
N HIS A 19 2.12 9.39 -12.23
CA HIS A 19 1.79 8.46 -13.30
C HIS A 19 1.26 7.12 -12.81
N ILE A 20 1.57 6.77 -11.57
CA ILE A 20 1.23 5.45 -11.03
C ILE A 20 -0.12 5.47 -10.30
N LEU A 21 -0.30 6.41 -9.39
CA LEU A 21 -1.48 6.42 -8.52
C LEU A 21 -2.80 6.50 -9.28
N PRO A 22 -2.92 7.30 -10.37
CA PRO A 22 -4.18 7.32 -11.10
C PRO A 22 -4.56 6.00 -11.75
N LEU A 23 -3.61 5.08 -11.92
CA LEU A 23 -3.86 3.79 -12.54
C LEU A 23 -4.35 2.74 -11.56
N LEU A 24 -4.28 3.01 -10.27
CA LEU A 24 -4.67 2.04 -9.25
C LEU A 24 -6.18 2.06 -9.02
N PRO A 25 -6.80 0.91 -8.71
CA PRO A 25 -8.25 0.87 -8.52
C PRO A 25 -8.68 1.65 -7.29
N ARG A 26 -9.75 2.43 -7.43
CA ARG A 26 -10.26 3.25 -6.35
C ARG A 26 -11.08 2.45 -5.34
N GLU A 27 -11.57 1.30 -5.74
CA GLU A 27 -12.45 0.48 -4.89
C GLU A 27 -11.71 -0.48 -3.97
N ALA A 28 -10.39 -0.45 -3.99
CA ALA A 28 -9.58 -1.28 -3.13
C ALA A 28 -9.38 -0.63 -1.77
N HIS A 29 -9.02 -1.44 -0.79
CA HIS A 29 -8.63 -0.97 0.55
C HIS A 29 -7.12 -0.83 0.56
N TYR A 30 -6.62 0.37 0.80
CA TYR A 30 -5.18 0.62 0.75
C TYR A 30 -4.57 0.66 2.14
N LEU A 31 -3.42 0.00 2.26
CA LEU A 31 -2.60 0.03 3.45
C LEU A 31 -1.25 0.54 3.00
N PHE A 32 -1.06 1.84 3.15
CA PHE A 32 0.16 2.51 2.70
C PHE A 32 1.27 2.25 3.70
N THR A 33 2.42 1.85 3.21
CA THR A 33 3.52 1.48 4.07
C THR A 33 4.84 2.02 3.53
N GLN A 34 5.92 1.75 4.28
CA GLN A 34 7.25 2.16 3.89
C GLN A 34 8.25 1.08 4.28
N ALA A 35 9.21 0.83 3.41
CA ALA A 35 10.27 -0.11 3.70
C ALA A 35 11.27 0.51 4.68
N ARG A 36 12.07 -0.35 5.31
CA ARG A 36 13.14 0.09 6.21
C ARG A 36 14.35 0.52 5.40
N SER A 37 14.19 1.63 4.68
CA SER A 37 15.21 2.15 3.79
C SER A 37 15.17 3.66 3.82
N GLU A 38 16.34 4.27 3.74
CA GLU A 38 16.43 5.73 3.69
C GLU A 38 15.80 6.29 2.43
N ARG A 39 15.65 5.47 1.40
CA ARG A 39 15.06 5.88 0.13
C ARG A 39 13.54 5.72 0.12
N ALA A 40 12.97 5.15 1.17
CA ALA A 40 11.53 4.94 1.23
C ALA A 40 10.77 6.24 1.39
N LEU A 41 9.68 6.40 0.63
CA LEU A 41 8.76 7.50 0.84
C LEU A 41 7.96 7.18 2.12
N PRO A 42 7.89 8.12 3.08
CA PRO A 42 7.11 7.87 4.29
C PRO A 42 5.66 7.52 3.97
N ALA A 43 5.12 6.54 4.69
CA ALA A 43 3.77 6.05 4.44
C ALA A 43 2.72 7.16 4.56
N ALA A 44 2.88 8.07 5.50
CA ALA A 44 1.95 9.19 5.67
C ALA A 44 1.94 10.12 4.46
N GLU A 45 3.11 10.35 3.85
CA GLU A 45 3.19 11.17 2.64
C GLU A 45 2.53 10.45 1.46
N LEU A 46 2.74 9.14 1.37
CA LEU A 46 2.13 8.35 0.31
C LEU A 46 0.61 8.38 0.44
N ALA A 47 0.09 8.22 1.67
CA ALA A 47 -1.34 8.27 1.90
C ALA A 47 -1.92 9.63 1.50
N ALA A 48 -1.23 10.72 1.81
CA ALA A 48 -1.70 12.06 1.44
C ALA A 48 -1.73 12.25 -0.07
N LYS A 49 -0.69 11.78 -0.77
CA LYS A 49 -0.65 11.86 -2.23
C LYS A 49 -1.71 10.99 -2.88
N ALA A 50 -1.92 9.79 -2.33
CA ALA A 50 -2.92 8.86 -2.86
C ALA A 50 -4.34 9.41 -2.71
N ALA A 51 -4.62 10.15 -1.64
CA ALA A 51 -5.93 10.73 -1.41
C ALA A 51 -6.33 11.69 -2.52
N ILE A 52 -5.35 12.37 -3.14
CA ILE A 52 -5.60 13.29 -4.25
C ILE A 52 -6.26 12.54 -5.42
N TYR A 53 -5.94 11.26 -5.59
CA TYR A 53 -6.45 10.43 -6.68
C TYR A 53 -7.61 9.54 -6.24
N GLY A 54 -8.16 9.77 -5.06
CA GLY A 54 -9.31 9.03 -4.58
C GLY A 54 -8.98 7.66 -3.96
N LEU A 55 -7.70 7.42 -3.66
CA LEU A 55 -7.29 6.16 -3.03
C LEU A 55 -7.29 6.35 -1.52
N GLN A 56 -8.15 5.63 -0.84
CA GLN A 56 -8.33 5.77 0.61
C GLN A 56 -7.72 4.59 1.36
N GLY A 57 -7.08 4.89 2.47
CA GLY A 57 -6.47 3.86 3.29
C GLY A 57 -5.75 4.42 4.49
N GLU A 58 -5.08 3.54 5.22
CA GLU A 58 -4.31 3.89 6.41
C GLU A 58 -2.82 3.82 6.13
N ALA A 59 -2.06 4.62 6.87
CA ALA A 59 -0.60 4.62 6.77
C ALA A 59 -0.01 3.81 7.92
N PHE A 60 1.01 3.00 7.61
CA PHE A 60 1.71 2.16 8.57
C PHE A 60 3.21 2.40 8.46
N GLY A 61 3.87 2.53 9.59
CA GLY A 61 5.31 2.79 9.61
C GLY A 61 6.16 1.61 9.19
N GLU A 62 5.60 0.39 9.18
CA GLU A 62 6.32 -0.80 8.80
C GLU A 62 5.46 -1.71 7.93
N VAL A 63 6.11 -2.41 7.00
CA VAL A 63 5.43 -3.30 6.08
C VAL A 63 4.74 -4.44 6.83
N GLY A 64 5.41 -4.98 7.85
CA GLY A 64 4.84 -6.08 8.64
C GLY A 64 3.54 -5.70 9.34
N GLU A 65 3.44 -4.46 9.83
CA GLU A 65 2.21 -4.00 10.47
C GLU A 65 1.08 -3.87 9.47
N ALA A 66 1.37 -3.35 8.28
CA ALA A 66 0.38 -3.21 7.24
C ALA A 66 -0.15 -4.58 6.81
N LEU A 67 0.75 -5.53 6.61
CA LEU A 67 0.37 -6.88 6.21
C LEU A 67 -0.47 -7.57 7.27
N LYS A 68 -0.10 -7.40 8.54
CA LYS A 68 -0.88 -7.97 9.64
C LYS A 68 -2.30 -7.42 9.64
N ARG A 69 -2.43 -6.10 9.47
CA ARG A 69 -3.76 -5.47 9.44
C ARG A 69 -4.58 -5.97 8.25
N ALA A 70 -3.94 -6.11 7.09
CA ALA A 70 -4.63 -6.63 5.91
C ALA A 70 -5.17 -8.04 6.16
N ARG A 71 -4.35 -8.89 6.79
CA ARG A 71 -4.77 -10.26 7.11
C ARG A 71 -5.90 -10.31 8.14
N GLU A 72 -5.92 -9.35 9.06
CA GLU A 72 -6.98 -9.28 10.06
C GLU A 72 -8.30 -8.84 9.45
N GLN A 73 -8.26 -8.00 8.43
CA GLN A 73 -9.46 -7.46 7.80
C GLN A 73 -9.99 -8.33 6.66
N ALA A 74 -9.09 -9.01 5.96
CA ALA A 74 -9.48 -9.81 4.81
C ALA A 74 -10.11 -11.13 5.21
N SER A 75 -11.13 -11.55 4.47
CA SER A 75 -11.70 -12.87 4.64
C SER A 75 -11.00 -13.86 3.71
N ALA A 76 -11.37 -15.13 3.79
CA ALA A 76 -10.76 -16.18 2.98
C ALA A 76 -10.98 -15.97 1.47
N GLU A 77 -12.02 -15.22 1.11
CA GLU A 77 -12.33 -14.98 -0.30
C GLU A 77 -11.75 -13.69 -0.83
N ASP A 78 -11.15 -12.90 0.05
CA ASP A 78 -10.56 -11.61 -0.35
C ASP A 78 -9.14 -11.81 -0.85
N MET A 79 -8.66 -10.80 -1.56
CA MET A 79 -7.33 -10.83 -2.13
C MET A 79 -6.45 -9.77 -1.49
N ILE A 80 -5.21 -10.13 -1.17
CA ILE A 80 -4.23 -9.20 -0.66
C ILE A 80 -3.11 -9.07 -1.69
N PHE A 81 -2.94 -7.86 -2.20
CA PHE A 81 -1.88 -7.55 -3.14
C PHE A 81 -0.76 -6.81 -2.40
N ILE A 82 0.47 -7.25 -2.59
CA ILE A 82 1.63 -6.59 -2.01
C ILE A 82 2.50 -6.11 -3.17
N GLY A 83 2.77 -4.81 -3.20
CA GLY A 83 3.50 -4.28 -4.32
C GLY A 83 4.09 -2.91 -4.03
N GLY A 84 4.56 -2.28 -5.09
CA GLY A 84 5.23 -1.01 -5.04
C GLY A 84 6.71 -1.18 -5.28
N SER A 85 7.53 -0.82 -4.28
CA SER A 85 8.98 -0.95 -4.45
C SER A 85 9.43 -2.37 -4.10
N THR A 86 10.59 -2.74 -4.66
CA THR A 86 11.23 -4.01 -4.35
C THR A 86 11.51 -4.16 -2.85
N TYR A 87 11.81 -3.04 -2.19
CA TYR A 87 12.09 -3.05 -0.75
C TYR A 87 10.88 -3.48 0.06
N VAL A 88 9.67 -3.06 -0.35
CA VAL A 88 8.45 -3.46 0.34
C VAL A 88 8.22 -4.96 0.20
N VAL A 89 8.37 -5.48 -1.01
CA VAL A 89 8.18 -6.90 -1.28
C VAL A 89 9.20 -7.73 -0.49
N ALA A 90 10.45 -7.29 -0.46
CA ALA A 90 11.50 -8.01 0.23
C ALA A 90 11.23 -8.16 1.74
N GLU A 91 10.56 -7.19 2.36
CA GLU A 91 10.30 -7.24 3.80
C GLU A 91 9.19 -8.20 4.17
N VAL A 92 8.38 -8.67 3.23
CA VAL A 92 7.35 -9.66 3.52
C VAL A 92 7.75 -11.08 3.13
N LEU A 93 8.86 -11.22 2.44
CA LEU A 93 9.43 -12.54 2.13
C LEU A 93 10.30 -13.03 3.29
#